data_bb9ec6d34e52468f5803f87fd739903d
#
_entry.id   bb9ec6d34e52468f5803f87fd739903d
#
_cell.length_a   1.000
_cell.length_b   1.000
_cell.length_c   1.000
_cell.angle_alpha   90.00
_cell.angle_beta   90.00
_cell.angle_gamma   90.00
#
_symmetry.space_group_name_H-M   'P 1'
#
loop_
_entity.id
_entity.type
_entity.pdbx_description
1 polymer ?
#
loop_
_entity_poly.entity_id
_entity_poly.type
_entity_poly.pdbx_seq_one_letter_code
_entity_poly.pdbx_strand_id
1 'polypeptide(L)'
;MKRTVVKARAFELVDDEGNVRARLGLANDDSPFLSLHDPDGRVRARFGLDASGAAGLAIGDEEGKVRATLGLATDGSSSLALGDKNGKIRAKFGLAAEGSPTLGLQHRDGETRFVFSIAQQGSPTLSLQDEDGKARARLGLAAEGSPVLRLLNKEGELRVLMGLADDGTPVLQFVKDNEPTWSASDAVEVPESEPAEGSEAAVGTEPQS
;
A
#
# COMPACT_ATOMS: atom_id res chain seq x y z
N MET A 1 -4.80 -35.23 -34.43
CA MET A 1 -5.62 -34.00 -34.55
C MET A 1 -4.73 -32.92 -35.18
N LYS A 2 -5.06 -32.43 -36.39
CA LYS A 2 -4.29 -31.34 -37.03
C LYS A 2 -4.59 -30.02 -36.25
N ARG A 3 -3.57 -29.39 -35.65
CA ARG A 3 -3.71 -28.06 -35.07
C ARG A 3 -3.86 -27.01 -36.17
N THR A 4 -4.99 -26.32 -36.21
CA THR A 4 -5.16 -25.16 -37.10
C THR A 4 -4.63 -23.93 -36.37
N VAL A 5 -3.68 -23.21 -36.95
CA VAL A 5 -3.13 -21.96 -36.44
C VAL A 5 -3.61 -20.84 -37.35
N VAL A 6 -4.24 -19.83 -36.78
CA VAL A 6 -4.59 -18.58 -37.48
C VAL A 6 -3.51 -17.54 -37.15
N LYS A 7 -2.96 -16.90 -38.20
CA LYS A 7 -1.97 -15.82 -38.07
C LYS A 7 -2.61 -14.51 -38.49
N ALA A 8 -2.67 -13.54 -37.62
CA ALA A 8 -3.23 -12.20 -37.90
C ALA A 8 -2.52 -11.15 -37.07
N ARG A 9 -2.55 -9.88 -37.49
CA ARG A 9 -2.07 -8.76 -36.68
C ARG A 9 -3.11 -8.30 -35.64
N ALA A 10 -4.40 -8.57 -35.87
CA ALA A 10 -5.47 -8.31 -34.93
C ALA A 10 -6.65 -9.26 -35.13
N PHE A 11 -7.37 -9.50 -34.06
CA PHE A 11 -8.70 -10.10 -34.02
C PHE A 11 -9.62 -9.09 -33.33
N GLU A 12 -10.79 -8.82 -33.91
CA GLU A 12 -11.77 -7.87 -33.39
C GLU A 12 -13.10 -8.55 -33.18
N LEU A 13 -13.73 -8.28 -32.03
CA LEU A 13 -15.12 -8.53 -31.76
C LEU A 13 -15.88 -7.25 -32.05
N VAL A 14 -16.82 -7.31 -32.98
CA VAL A 14 -17.66 -6.18 -33.37
C VAL A 14 -19.12 -6.45 -32.99
N ASP A 15 -19.88 -5.39 -32.71
CA ASP A 15 -21.33 -5.47 -32.54
C ASP A 15 -22.06 -5.46 -33.89
N ASP A 16 -23.39 -5.54 -33.86
CA ASP A 16 -24.24 -5.58 -35.06
C ASP A 16 -24.12 -4.30 -35.93
N GLU A 17 -23.65 -3.20 -35.33
CA GLU A 17 -23.43 -1.91 -36.00
C GLU A 17 -22.00 -1.77 -36.55
N GLY A 18 -21.13 -2.76 -36.31
CA GLY A 18 -19.74 -2.80 -36.76
C GLY A 18 -18.75 -2.08 -35.84
N ASN A 19 -19.19 -1.65 -34.63
CA ASN A 19 -18.29 -1.02 -33.66
C ASN A 19 -17.43 -2.07 -32.97
N VAL A 20 -16.13 -1.78 -32.82
CA VAL A 20 -15.20 -2.67 -32.12
C VAL A 20 -15.51 -2.66 -30.61
N ARG A 21 -15.78 -3.85 -30.05
CA ARG A 21 -16.09 -4.07 -28.64
C ARG A 21 -14.93 -4.72 -27.88
N ALA A 22 -14.11 -5.52 -28.58
CA ALA A 22 -12.86 -6.05 -28.06
C ALA A 22 -11.84 -6.20 -29.20
N ARG A 23 -10.56 -6.05 -28.86
CA ARG A 23 -9.47 -6.26 -29.81
C ARG A 23 -8.30 -6.97 -29.14
N LEU A 24 -7.87 -8.08 -29.72
CA LEU A 24 -6.57 -8.69 -29.46
C LEU A 24 -5.66 -8.35 -30.63
N GLY A 25 -4.57 -7.63 -30.41
CA GLY A 25 -3.74 -7.15 -31.51
C GLY A 25 -2.35 -6.71 -31.08
N LEU A 26 -1.62 -6.17 -32.05
CA LEU A 26 -0.34 -5.53 -31.88
C LEU A 26 -0.50 -4.01 -31.98
N ALA A 27 0.19 -3.28 -31.11
CA ALA A 27 0.35 -1.84 -31.19
C ALA A 27 1.33 -1.46 -32.31
N ASN A 28 1.61 -0.16 -32.50
CA ASN A 28 2.51 0.32 -33.55
C ASN A 28 3.97 -0.11 -33.33
N ASP A 29 4.35 -0.38 -32.10
CA ASP A 29 5.66 -0.90 -31.66
C ASP A 29 5.70 -2.43 -31.58
N ASP A 30 4.70 -3.10 -32.20
CA ASP A 30 4.50 -4.55 -32.17
C ASP A 30 4.21 -5.14 -30.78
N SER A 31 3.96 -4.34 -29.75
CA SER A 31 3.57 -4.81 -28.41
C SER A 31 2.17 -5.42 -28.43
N PRO A 32 2.00 -6.65 -27.89
CA PRO A 32 0.69 -7.32 -27.88
C PRO A 32 -0.24 -6.75 -26.79
N PHE A 33 -1.52 -6.62 -27.13
CA PHE A 33 -2.54 -6.19 -26.16
C PHE A 33 -3.91 -6.81 -26.43
N LEU A 34 -4.72 -6.86 -25.38
CA LEU A 34 -6.17 -7.05 -25.40
C LEU A 34 -6.82 -5.76 -24.88
N SER A 35 -7.79 -5.21 -25.61
CA SER A 35 -8.59 -4.07 -25.16
C SER A 35 -10.08 -4.38 -25.24
N LEU A 36 -10.84 -3.81 -24.29
CA LEU A 36 -12.30 -3.79 -24.25
C LEU A 36 -12.77 -2.34 -24.42
N HIS A 37 -13.82 -2.16 -25.22
CA HIS A 37 -14.33 -0.86 -25.59
C HIS A 37 -15.80 -0.69 -25.19
N ASP A 38 -16.18 0.50 -24.78
CA ASP A 38 -17.57 0.87 -24.59
C ASP A 38 -18.29 1.13 -25.92
N PRO A 39 -19.62 1.40 -25.91
CA PRO A 39 -20.36 1.70 -27.13
C PRO A 39 -19.83 2.91 -27.89
N ASP A 40 -19.22 3.88 -27.19
CA ASP A 40 -18.64 5.08 -27.80
C ASP A 40 -17.23 4.85 -28.37
N GLY A 41 -16.73 3.59 -28.33
CA GLY A 41 -15.41 3.20 -28.83
C GLY A 41 -14.24 3.54 -27.89
N ARG A 42 -14.52 4.02 -26.66
CA ARG A 42 -13.46 4.33 -25.68
C ARG A 42 -12.93 3.06 -25.04
N VAL A 43 -11.61 2.98 -24.86
CA VAL A 43 -10.97 1.85 -24.15
C VAL A 43 -11.33 1.92 -22.67
N ARG A 44 -12.01 0.87 -22.17
CA ARG A 44 -12.42 0.72 -20.77
C ARG A 44 -11.49 -0.21 -20.00
N ALA A 45 -10.88 -1.16 -20.68
CA ALA A 45 -9.85 -2.01 -20.10
C ALA A 45 -8.81 -2.36 -21.16
N ARG A 46 -7.53 -2.40 -20.77
CA ARG A 46 -6.44 -2.85 -21.62
C ARG A 46 -5.47 -3.68 -20.79
N PHE A 47 -5.17 -4.89 -21.29
CA PHE A 47 -4.10 -5.75 -20.78
C PHE A 47 -3.09 -5.99 -21.90
N GLY A 48 -1.80 -5.89 -21.61
CA GLY A 48 -0.77 -6.09 -22.62
C GLY A 48 0.63 -5.84 -22.12
N LEU A 49 1.55 -5.83 -23.06
CA LEU A 49 2.92 -5.39 -22.85
C LEU A 49 3.09 -3.97 -23.39
N ASP A 50 4.08 -3.24 -22.87
CA ASP A 50 4.58 -2.01 -23.47
C ASP A 50 5.85 -2.27 -24.31
N ALA A 51 6.40 -1.22 -24.92
CA ALA A 51 7.61 -1.31 -25.74
C ALA A 51 8.85 -1.81 -24.98
N SER A 52 8.88 -1.71 -23.66
CA SER A 52 9.96 -2.24 -22.82
C SER A 52 9.77 -3.74 -22.48
N GLY A 53 8.58 -4.31 -22.76
CA GLY A 53 8.17 -5.64 -22.36
C GLY A 53 7.50 -5.70 -20.98
N ALA A 54 7.28 -4.57 -20.31
CA ALA A 54 6.55 -4.52 -19.04
C ALA A 54 5.08 -4.90 -19.25
N ALA A 55 4.53 -5.75 -18.36
CA ALA A 55 3.16 -6.21 -18.42
C ALA A 55 2.24 -5.34 -17.58
N GLY A 56 1.04 -5.01 -18.11
CA GLY A 56 0.10 -4.16 -17.37
C GLY A 56 -1.35 -4.36 -17.76
N LEU A 57 -2.21 -4.10 -16.76
CA LEU A 57 -3.66 -3.94 -16.89
C LEU A 57 -4.01 -2.49 -16.54
N ALA A 58 -4.75 -1.83 -17.41
CA ALA A 58 -5.32 -0.51 -17.16
C ALA A 58 -6.84 -0.56 -17.28
N ILE A 59 -7.55 0.09 -16.36
CA ILE A 59 -9.01 0.22 -16.37
C ILE A 59 -9.36 1.71 -16.39
N GLY A 60 -10.16 2.10 -17.39
CA GLY A 60 -10.62 3.47 -17.63
C GLY A 60 -12.08 3.70 -17.21
N ASP A 61 -12.39 4.94 -16.85
CA ASP A 61 -13.75 5.39 -16.63
C ASP A 61 -14.48 5.70 -17.97
N GLU A 62 -15.72 6.17 -17.89
CA GLU A 62 -16.56 6.52 -19.04
C GLU A 62 -15.99 7.68 -19.86
N GLU A 63 -15.08 8.46 -19.29
CA GLU A 63 -14.40 9.56 -19.99
C GLU A 63 -13.07 9.10 -20.63
N GLY A 64 -12.70 7.80 -20.47
CA GLY A 64 -11.46 7.21 -20.97
C GLY A 64 -10.24 7.50 -20.09
N LYS A 65 -10.42 8.08 -18.89
CA LYS A 65 -9.33 8.31 -17.95
C LYS A 65 -9.00 7.02 -17.21
N VAL A 66 -7.72 6.67 -17.14
CA VAL A 66 -7.26 5.50 -16.38
C VAL A 66 -7.48 5.75 -14.88
N ARG A 67 -8.21 4.81 -14.24
CA ARG A 67 -8.61 4.87 -12.83
C ARG A 67 -7.96 3.77 -11.98
N ALA A 68 -7.56 2.66 -12.60
CA ALA A 68 -6.82 1.61 -11.94
C ALA A 68 -5.78 1.03 -12.88
N THR A 69 -4.60 0.74 -12.34
CA THR A 69 -3.55 0.01 -13.05
C THR A 69 -2.99 -1.10 -12.17
N LEU A 70 -2.66 -2.22 -12.78
CA LEU A 70 -1.82 -3.28 -12.21
C LEU A 70 -0.69 -3.52 -13.19
N GLY A 71 0.55 -3.43 -12.73
CA GLY A 71 1.71 -3.56 -13.60
C GLY A 71 2.84 -4.34 -12.97
N LEU A 72 3.63 -4.99 -13.82
CA LEU A 72 4.89 -5.65 -13.52
C LEU A 72 5.94 -5.07 -14.46
N ALA A 73 6.87 -4.30 -13.92
CA ALA A 73 7.97 -3.69 -14.67
C ALA A 73 9.07 -4.71 -15.00
N THR A 74 9.93 -4.37 -15.93
CA THR A 74 11.04 -5.24 -16.39
C THR A 74 12.13 -5.43 -15.35
N ASP A 75 12.22 -4.55 -14.35
CA ASP A 75 13.12 -4.69 -13.19
C ASP A 75 12.55 -5.62 -12.10
N GLY A 76 11.35 -6.19 -12.31
CA GLY A 76 10.66 -7.07 -11.37
C GLY A 76 9.78 -6.34 -10.36
N SER A 77 9.78 -5.00 -10.32
CA SER A 77 8.87 -4.24 -9.47
C SER A 77 7.41 -4.38 -9.94
N SER A 78 6.48 -4.48 -8.97
CA SER A 78 5.05 -4.59 -9.27
C SER A 78 4.24 -3.54 -8.53
N SER A 79 3.13 -3.08 -9.12
CA SER A 79 2.29 -2.11 -8.45
C SER A 79 0.82 -2.17 -8.89
N LEU A 80 -0.05 -1.89 -7.92
CA LEU A 80 -1.45 -1.53 -8.11
C LEU A 80 -1.60 -0.05 -7.78
N ALA A 81 -2.16 0.73 -8.71
CA ALA A 81 -2.44 2.14 -8.47
C ALA A 81 -3.92 2.46 -8.74
N LEU A 82 -4.50 3.31 -7.90
CA LEU A 82 -5.88 3.79 -8.01
C LEU A 82 -5.87 5.31 -8.19
N GLY A 83 -6.57 5.77 -9.21
CA GLY A 83 -6.71 7.18 -9.57
C GLY A 83 -8.08 7.76 -9.22
N ASP A 84 -8.12 9.06 -8.92
CA ASP A 84 -9.36 9.81 -8.76
C ASP A 84 -10.01 10.15 -10.14
N LYS A 85 -11.18 10.77 -10.14
CA LYS A 85 -11.89 11.17 -11.36
C LYS A 85 -11.09 12.07 -12.32
N ASN A 86 -9.99 12.68 -11.85
CA ASN A 86 -9.11 13.49 -12.68
C ASN A 86 -7.92 12.68 -13.21
N GLY A 87 -7.83 11.36 -12.92
CA GLY A 87 -6.75 10.47 -13.28
C GLY A 87 -5.50 10.63 -12.39
N LYS A 88 -5.56 11.42 -11.30
CA LYS A 88 -4.45 11.53 -10.35
C LYS A 88 -4.41 10.32 -9.44
N ILE A 89 -3.24 9.70 -9.29
CA ILE A 89 -3.02 8.58 -8.36
C ILE A 89 -3.34 9.06 -6.93
N ARG A 90 -4.11 8.24 -6.20
CA ARG A 90 -4.54 8.51 -4.81
C ARG A 90 -4.13 7.40 -3.85
N ALA A 91 -3.98 6.19 -4.36
CA ALA A 91 -3.45 5.08 -3.61
C ALA A 91 -2.53 4.26 -4.52
N LYS A 92 -1.40 3.83 -3.98
CA LYS A 92 -0.47 2.94 -4.65
C LYS A 92 0.01 1.88 -3.66
N PHE A 93 -0.14 0.61 -4.04
CA PHE A 93 0.49 -0.52 -3.37
C PHE A 93 1.45 -1.19 -4.34
N GLY A 94 2.65 -1.54 -3.88
CA GLY A 94 3.62 -2.15 -4.76
C GLY A 94 4.74 -2.85 -4.00
N LEU A 95 5.48 -3.62 -4.77
CA LEU A 95 6.75 -4.21 -4.36
C LEU A 95 7.86 -3.55 -5.18
N ALA A 96 8.93 -3.12 -4.53
CA ALA A 96 10.16 -2.75 -5.21
C ALA A 96 10.83 -3.97 -5.86
N ALA A 97 11.84 -3.78 -6.71
CA ALA A 97 12.52 -4.87 -7.40
C ALA A 97 13.15 -5.89 -6.42
N GLU A 98 13.61 -5.42 -5.26
CA GLU A 98 14.14 -6.24 -4.17
C GLU A 98 13.05 -6.90 -3.29
N GLY A 99 11.75 -6.67 -3.59
CA GLY A 99 10.61 -7.28 -2.90
C GLY A 99 10.04 -6.48 -1.73
N SER A 100 10.57 -5.30 -1.39
CA SER A 100 10.07 -4.46 -0.30
C SER A 100 8.68 -3.92 -0.58
N PRO A 101 7.63 -4.26 0.22
CA PRO A 101 6.27 -3.79 0.00
C PRO A 101 6.09 -2.36 0.52
N THR A 102 5.33 -1.56 -0.23
CA THR A 102 4.97 -0.19 0.15
C THR A 102 3.52 0.10 -0.20
N LEU A 103 2.77 0.70 0.72
CA LEU A 103 1.46 1.31 0.49
C LEU A 103 1.56 2.81 0.71
N GLY A 104 1.23 3.59 -0.31
CA GLY A 104 1.18 5.05 -0.26
C GLY A 104 -0.23 5.57 -0.50
N LEU A 105 -0.66 6.55 0.32
CA LEU A 105 -1.88 7.31 0.08
C LEU A 105 -1.52 8.78 -0.19
N GLN A 106 -2.09 9.32 -1.27
CA GLN A 106 -1.79 10.67 -1.75
C GLN A 106 -2.98 11.61 -1.60
N HIS A 107 -2.70 12.83 -1.23
CA HIS A 107 -3.67 13.90 -1.25
C HIS A 107 -3.90 14.40 -2.69
N ARG A 108 -4.96 15.17 -2.91
CA ARG A 108 -5.33 15.72 -4.23
C ARG A 108 -4.27 16.63 -4.88
N ASP A 109 -3.34 17.18 -4.10
CA ASP A 109 -2.18 17.94 -4.58
C ASP A 109 -1.12 17.06 -5.24
N GLY A 110 -1.17 15.73 -5.01
CA GLY A 110 -0.22 14.74 -5.51
C GLY A 110 0.82 14.31 -4.47
N GLU A 111 0.87 15.01 -3.32
CA GLU A 111 1.80 14.68 -2.26
C GLU A 111 1.34 13.49 -1.44
N THR A 112 2.26 12.63 -1.07
CA THR A 112 2.00 11.48 -0.21
C THR A 112 1.80 11.96 1.22
N ARG A 113 0.72 11.50 1.88
CA ARG A 113 0.39 11.82 3.27
C ARG A 113 0.55 10.63 4.21
N PHE A 114 0.49 9.43 3.69
CA PHE A 114 0.60 8.19 4.43
C PHE A 114 1.49 7.22 3.68
N VAL A 115 2.43 6.61 4.38
CA VAL A 115 3.25 5.51 3.87
C VAL A 115 3.26 4.39 4.89
N PHE A 116 2.94 3.18 4.45
CA PHE A 116 3.26 1.96 5.18
C PHE A 116 4.23 1.15 4.34
N SER A 117 5.33 0.72 4.93
CA SER A 117 6.35 -0.06 4.23
C SER A 117 6.99 -1.10 5.16
N ILE A 118 7.52 -2.15 4.57
CA ILE A 118 8.41 -3.08 5.26
C ILE A 118 9.77 -2.95 4.57
N ALA A 119 10.79 -2.57 5.33
CA ALA A 119 12.15 -2.45 4.80
C ALA A 119 12.71 -3.83 4.44
N GLN A 120 13.76 -3.88 3.63
CA GLN A 120 14.40 -5.14 3.19
C GLN A 120 14.82 -6.04 4.36
N GLN A 121 15.26 -5.46 5.48
CA GLN A 121 15.59 -6.18 6.71
C GLN A 121 14.38 -6.59 7.56
N GLY A 122 13.13 -6.38 7.07
CA GLY A 122 11.89 -6.84 7.67
C GLY A 122 11.22 -5.84 8.64
N SER A 123 11.80 -4.67 8.90
CA SER A 123 11.23 -3.68 9.83
C SER A 123 10.02 -2.95 9.23
N PRO A 124 8.80 -3.12 9.78
CA PRO A 124 7.62 -2.39 9.35
C PRO A 124 7.66 -0.94 9.85
N THR A 125 7.22 -0.02 9.01
CA THR A 125 7.11 1.40 9.35
C THR A 125 5.84 2.00 8.76
N LEU A 126 5.10 2.75 9.58
CA LEU A 126 4.01 3.64 9.19
C LEU A 126 4.48 5.07 9.36
N SER A 127 4.30 5.91 8.35
CA SER A 127 4.70 7.32 8.36
C SER A 127 3.52 8.20 7.96
N LEU A 128 3.26 9.24 8.75
CA LEU A 128 2.37 10.35 8.40
C LEU A 128 3.22 11.53 7.95
N GLN A 129 2.87 12.12 6.81
CA GLN A 129 3.63 13.20 6.18
C GLN A 129 2.77 14.46 6.07
N ASP A 130 3.42 15.62 6.19
CA ASP A 130 2.79 16.92 5.97
C ASP A 130 2.71 17.29 4.47
N GLU A 131 2.30 18.52 4.18
CA GLU A 131 2.14 19.03 2.81
C GLU A 131 3.46 19.15 2.04
N ASP A 132 4.58 19.22 2.72
CA ASP A 132 5.91 19.24 2.13
C ASP A 132 6.53 17.84 1.96
N GLY A 133 5.76 16.77 2.26
CA GLY A 133 6.23 15.37 2.21
C GLY A 133 7.15 15.00 3.37
N LYS A 134 7.29 15.86 4.39
CA LYS A 134 8.11 15.57 5.57
C LYS A 134 7.35 14.72 6.57
N ALA A 135 8.01 13.68 7.07
CA ALA A 135 7.43 12.85 8.12
C ALA A 135 7.22 13.65 9.41
N ARG A 136 6.00 13.55 9.98
CA ARG A 136 5.59 14.21 11.23
C ARG A 136 5.32 13.19 12.35
N ALA A 137 4.94 11.97 11.97
CA ALA A 137 4.83 10.86 12.90
C ALA A 137 5.32 9.57 12.21
N ARG A 138 6.03 8.75 12.96
CA ARG A 138 6.46 7.41 12.53
C ARG A 138 6.20 6.41 13.63
N LEU A 139 5.50 5.32 13.28
CA LEU A 139 5.33 4.14 14.12
C LEU A 139 6.02 2.97 13.43
N GLY A 140 6.83 2.22 14.14
CA GLY A 140 7.53 1.08 13.55
C GLY A 140 8.24 0.24 14.60
N LEU A 141 9.02 -0.73 14.13
CA LEU A 141 9.92 -1.51 14.95
C LEU A 141 11.36 -1.01 14.75
N ALA A 142 12.11 -0.91 15.83
CA ALA A 142 13.56 -0.72 15.79
C ALA A 142 14.27 -2.01 15.30
N ALA A 143 15.58 -1.98 15.11
CA ALA A 143 16.35 -3.09 14.56
C ALA A 143 16.16 -4.40 15.34
N GLU A 144 16.06 -4.30 16.67
CA GLU A 144 15.88 -5.44 17.59
C GLU A 144 14.39 -5.84 17.76
N GLY A 145 13.47 -5.23 17.00
CA GLY A 145 12.03 -5.52 17.06
C GLY A 145 11.24 -4.71 18.07
N SER A 146 11.87 -3.82 18.82
CA SER A 146 11.23 -2.99 19.83
C SER A 146 10.30 -1.95 19.18
N PRO A 147 9.01 -1.85 19.60
CA PRO A 147 8.07 -0.89 19.03
C PRO A 147 8.42 0.54 19.42
N VAL A 148 8.32 1.46 18.45
CA VAL A 148 8.64 2.86 18.68
C VAL A 148 7.73 3.79 17.90
N LEU A 149 7.21 4.83 18.58
CA LEU A 149 6.54 5.99 17.99
C LEU A 149 7.45 7.21 18.09
N ARG A 150 7.64 7.90 16.99
CA ARG A 150 8.40 9.15 16.89
C ARG A 150 7.50 10.26 16.39
N LEU A 151 7.48 11.41 17.10
CA LEU A 151 6.85 12.63 16.62
C LEU A 151 7.94 13.65 16.29
N LEU A 152 7.83 14.25 15.10
CA LEU A 152 8.83 15.15 14.55
C LEU A 152 8.20 16.54 14.32
N ASN A 153 9.00 17.59 14.49
CA ASN A 153 8.59 18.94 14.13
C ASN A 153 8.67 19.18 12.60
N LYS A 154 8.37 20.37 12.14
CA LYS A 154 8.38 20.73 10.71
C LYS A 154 9.78 20.74 10.08
N GLU A 155 10.82 20.84 10.89
CA GLU A 155 12.22 20.73 10.47
C GLU A 155 12.66 19.28 10.33
N GLY A 156 11.85 18.29 10.81
CA GLY A 156 12.18 16.86 10.81
C GLY A 156 12.93 16.40 12.06
N GLU A 157 13.05 17.26 13.05
CA GLU A 157 13.73 16.95 14.31
C GLU A 157 12.79 16.19 15.26
N LEU A 158 13.33 15.18 15.96
CA LEU A 158 12.60 14.41 16.95
C LEU A 158 12.19 15.29 18.13
N ARG A 159 10.92 15.20 18.53
CA ARG A 159 10.35 15.93 19.69
C ARG A 159 9.77 15.01 20.74
N VAL A 160 9.21 13.86 20.34
CA VAL A 160 8.68 12.85 21.26
C VAL A 160 9.12 11.48 20.77
N LEU A 161 9.62 10.67 21.68
CA LEU A 161 9.87 9.25 21.51
C LEU A 161 9.05 8.50 22.55
N MET A 162 8.27 7.52 22.10
CA MET A 162 7.54 6.59 22.95
C MET A 162 7.72 5.18 22.43
N GLY A 163 8.01 4.23 23.31
CA GLY A 163 8.22 2.85 22.88
C GLY A 163 8.71 1.96 24.01
N LEU A 164 9.35 0.86 23.61
CA LEU A 164 10.04 -0.03 24.53
C LEU A 164 11.52 -0.05 24.18
N ALA A 165 12.37 -0.12 25.21
CA ALA A 165 13.77 -0.47 25.05
C ALA A 165 13.92 -1.98 24.76
N ASP A 166 15.12 -2.43 24.39
CA ASP A 166 15.36 -3.83 24.00
C ASP A 166 15.15 -4.82 25.16
N ASP A 167 15.26 -4.36 26.41
CA ASP A 167 14.95 -5.12 27.63
C ASP A 167 13.46 -5.11 28.01
N GLY A 168 12.60 -4.46 27.18
CA GLY A 168 11.17 -4.31 27.41
C GLY A 168 10.79 -3.12 28.31
N THR A 169 11.76 -2.34 28.80
CA THR A 169 11.50 -1.16 29.64
C THR A 169 10.73 -0.10 28.82
N PRO A 170 9.58 0.43 29.35
CA PRO A 170 8.86 1.52 28.70
C PRO A 170 9.70 2.79 28.62
N VAL A 171 9.65 3.46 27.49
CA VAL A 171 10.37 4.71 27.24
C VAL A 171 9.37 5.77 26.80
N LEU A 172 9.39 6.93 27.45
CA LEU A 172 8.75 8.17 26.98
C LEU A 172 9.73 9.32 27.19
N GLN A 173 10.10 9.99 26.11
CA GLN A 173 11.04 11.09 26.14
C GLN A 173 10.51 12.29 25.37
N PHE A 174 10.70 13.47 25.93
CA PHE A 174 10.63 14.73 25.20
C PHE A 174 12.05 15.16 24.82
N VAL A 175 12.23 15.57 23.57
CA VAL A 175 13.57 15.82 22.97
C VAL A 175 13.62 17.26 22.46
N LYS A 176 14.70 17.95 22.73
CA LYS A 176 15.04 19.25 22.16
C LYS A 176 16.55 19.26 21.82
N ASP A 177 16.87 19.74 20.61
CA ASP A 177 18.25 19.84 20.15
C ASP A 177 19.02 18.50 20.20
N ASN A 178 18.28 17.39 19.91
CA ASN A 178 18.71 15.99 20.00
C ASN A 178 19.07 15.49 21.41
N GLU A 179 18.76 16.26 22.45
CA GLU A 179 18.98 15.88 23.85
C GLU A 179 17.62 15.66 24.56
N PRO A 180 17.49 14.59 25.36
CA PRO A 180 16.31 14.41 26.19
C PRO A 180 16.17 15.55 27.20
N THR A 181 15.03 16.26 27.16
CA THR A 181 14.71 17.30 28.15
C THR A 181 13.87 16.76 29.29
N TRP A 182 13.25 15.62 29.10
CA TRP A 182 12.48 14.88 30.10
C TRP A 182 12.36 13.42 29.69
N SER A 183 12.42 12.49 30.65
CA SER A 183 12.24 11.05 30.46
C SER A 183 11.39 10.47 31.59
N ALA A 184 10.49 9.55 31.24
CA ALA A 184 9.64 8.85 32.22
C ALA A 184 10.29 7.55 32.74
N SER A 185 11.48 7.19 32.31
CA SER A 185 12.14 5.92 32.69
C SER A 185 12.37 5.77 34.20
N ASP A 186 12.31 6.88 34.98
CA ASP A 186 12.58 6.89 36.42
C ASP A 186 11.33 7.19 37.29
N ALA A 187 10.11 7.28 36.72
CA ALA A 187 8.97 7.89 37.39
C ALA A 187 7.70 7.03 37.49
N VAL A 188 7.66 5.79 37.06
CA VAL A 188 6.45 4.97 37.15
C VAL A 188 6.69 3.76 38.04
N GLU A 189 6.42 3.90 39.34
CA GLU A 189 5.92 2.77 40.11
C GLU A 189 4.55 2.40 39.50
N VAL A 190 4.52 1.37 38.64
CA VAL A 190 3.26 0.76 38.21
C VAL A 190 2.65 0.14 39.46
N PRO A 191 1.45 0.56 39.92
CA PRO A 191 0.81 -0.13 41.06
C PRO A 191 0.65 -1.60 40.61
N GLU A 192 1.09 -2.52 41.48
CA GLU A 192 0.90 -3.95 41.25
C GLU A 192 -0.59 -4.17 40.94
N SER A 193 -0.88 -4.70 39.75
CA SER A 193 -2.21 -5.11 39.39
C SER A 193 -2.63 -6.20 40.39
N GLU A 194 -3.63 -5.91 41.23
CA GLU A 194 -4.25 -6.94 42.06
C GLU A 194 -4.62 -8.12 41.15
N PRO A 195 -4.26 -9.36 41.54
CA PRO A 195 -4.65 -10.54 40.77
C PRO A 195 -6.17 -10.56 40.71
N ALA A 196 -6.75 -10.66 39.52
CA ALA A 196 -8.17 -10.80 39.31
C ALA A 196 -8.69 -11.96 40.17
N GLU A 197 -9.50 -11.66 41.21
CA GLU A 197 -10.16 -12.70 41.99
C GLU A 197 -10.95 -13.59 41.06
N GLY A 198 -10.60 -14.88 41.09
CA GLY A 198 -11.23 -15.90 40.27
C GLY A 198 -12.72 -15.99 40.57
N SER A 199 -13.55 -15.83 39.57
CA SER A 199 -14.94 -16.21 39.62
C SER A 199 -15.01 -17.74 39.74
N GLU A 200 -15.21 -18.26 40.96
CA GLU A 200 -15.64 -19.64 41.17
C GLU A 200 -16.99 -19.83 40.48
N ALA A 201 -16.97 -20.60 39.40
CA ALA A 201 -18.19 -21.11 38.79
C ALA A 201 -18.88 -22.08 39.74
N ALA A 202 -20.02 -21.70 40.28
CA ALA A 202 -20.90 -22.55 41.05
C ALA A 202 -21.37 -23.75 40.20
N VAL A 203 -20.90 -24.92 40.57
CA VAL A 203 -21.41 -26.21 40.04
C VAL A 203 -22.79 -26.42 40.64
N GLY A 204 -23.82 -26.26 39.82
CA GLY A 204 -25.18 -26.59 40.17
C GLY A 204 -25.37 -28.11 40.26
N THR A 205 -25.75 -28.58 41.46
CA THR A 205 -26.17 -29.95 41.71
C THR A 205 -27.57 -30.17 41.10
N GLU A 206 -27.70 -31.16 40.26
CA GLU A 206 -29.01 -31.69 39.80
C GLU A 206 -29.76 -32.35 40.97
N PRO A 207 -31.08 -32.22 41.07
CA PRO A 207 -31.90 -33.04 41.96
C PRO A 207 -32.33 -34.33 41.23
N GLN A 208 -32.04 -35.46 41.87
CA GLN A 208 -32.65 -36.75 41.55
C GLN A 208 -34.10 -36.79 42.05
N SER A 209 -35.05 -37.13 41.21
CA SER A 209 -36.19 -38.01 41.44
C SER A 209 -36.97 -38.28 40.14
#